data_d7ed1a52301eef86460b67072551609a
#
_entry.id   d7ed1a52301eef86460b67072551609a
#
_cell.length_a   1.000
_cell.length_b   1.000
_cell.length_c   1.000
_cell.angle_alpha   90.00
_cell.angle_beta   90.00
_cell.angle_gamma   90.00
#
_symmetry.space_group_name_H-M   'P 1'
#
loop_
_entity.id
_entity.type
_entity.pdbx_description
1 polymer ?
#
loop_
_entity_poly.entity_id
_entity_poly.type
_entity_poly.pdbx_seq_one_letter_code
_entity_poly.pdbx_strand_id
1 'polypeptide(L)'
;RESLAAAIQAGADSIYFGIESLNMRARSASTFTINDLKEIVQICNESSLKSYLTINTIIYDNDIVLMHTIVDAAKEAGISAVIAADVAVMTYCNRVGQEVHLSTQLNISNAEALKFYAQFADVVVLARELNLQQVAEIYRQIKEENICGPNGELIRIEMFCHGALCMAVSGKCYLSLNEMNASANRGACMQVCRRAYTVKDKESDIELEIDNQYIMSPKDLKTIHFMDEMIEAGVRVFKIEGRADVE
;
A
#
# COMPACT_ATOMS: atom_id res chain seq x y z
N ARG A 1 -2.27 18.14 0.02
CA ARG A 1 -2.51 18.82 1.33
C ARG A 1 -3.98 18.71 1.77
N GLU A 2 -4.94 18.81 0.87
CA GLU A 2 -6.37 18.65 1.18
C GLU A 2 -6.71 17.29 1.80
N SER A 3 -6.18 16.20 1.23
CA SER A 3 -6.37 14.84 1.76
C SER A 3 -5.79 14.67 3.17
N LEU A 4 -4.70 15.36 3.49
CA LEU A 4 -4.11 15.36 4.85
C LEU A 4 -5.07 16.06 5.84
N ALA A 5 -5.59 17.23 5.46
CA ALA A 5 -6.56 17.94 6.29
C ALA A 5 -7.84 17.12 6.51
N ALA A 6 -8.32 16.43 5.46
CA ALA A 6 -9.48 15.55 5.56
C ALA A 6 -9.23 14.35 6.51
N ALA A 7 -8.04 13.74 6.46
CA ALA A 7 -7.67 12.65 7.35
C ALA A 7 -7.62 13.09 8.83
N ILE A 8 -7.07 14.28 9.10
CA ILE A 8 -7.03 14.90 10.43
C ILE A 8 -8.46 15.13 10.93
N GLN A 9 -9.32 15.73 10.09
CA GLN A 9 -10.72 16.03 10.43
C GLN A 9 -11.54 14.76 10.70
N ALA A 10 -11.23 13.67 9.97
CA ALA A 10 -11.89 12.38 10.14
C ALA A 10 -11.40 11.59 11.36
N GLY A 11 -10.37 12.05 12.07
CA GLY A 11 -9.83 11.37 13.24
C GLY A 11 -9.01 10.11 12.91
N ALA A 12 -8.28 10.11 11.79
CA ALA A 12 -7.37 9.03 11.46
C ALA A 12 -6.24 8.92 12.50
N ASP A 13 -5.75 7.70 12.76
CA ASP A 13 -4.57 7.48 13.64
C ASP A 13 -3.25 7.66 12.88
N SER A 14 -3.29 7.52 11.58
CA SER A 14 -2.10 7.59 10.72
C SER A 14 -2.43 7.98 9.29
N ILE A 15 -1.44 8.52 8.61
CA ILE A 15 -1.48 8.74 7.16
C ILE A 15 -0.34 8.02 6.47
N TYR A 16 -0.55 7.65 5.21
CA TYR A 16 0.54 7.20 4.36
C TYR A 16 0.57 7.99 3.05
N PHE A 17 1.75 8.26 2.58
CA PHE A 17 1.96 9.06 1.38
C PHE A 17 3.25 8.65 0.66
N GLY A 18 3.38 9.03 -0.60
CA GLY A 18 4.59 8.89 -1.39
C GLY A 18 5.20 10.25 -1.71
N ILE A 19 6.48 10.26 -2.02
CA ILE A 19 7.17 11.38 -2.64
C ILE A 19 7.39 11.09 -4.12
N GLU A 20 7.97 12.00 -4.87
CA GLU A 20 8.12 11.99 -6.34
C GLU A 20 8.70 10.73 -6.99
N SER A 21 9.28 9.80 -6.22
CA SER A 21 9.90 8.59 -6.75
C SER A 21 9.79 7.38 -5.81
N LEU A 22 10.10 6.18 -6.33
CA LEU A 22 10.19 4.91 -5.61
C LEU A 22 8.92 4.50 -4.86
N ASN A 23 7.75 5.00 -5.26
CA ASN A 23 6.46 4.56 -4.74
C ASN A 23 5.46 4.27 -5.86
N MET A 24 4.44 3.45 -5.56
CA MET A 24 3.45 2.99 -6.54
C MET A 24 2.59 4.11 -7.16
N ARG A 25 2.76 5.36 -6.71
CA ARG A 25 2.04 6.54 -7.18
C ARG A 25 2.96 7.67 -7.63
N ALA A 26 4.18 7.37 -7.99
CA ALA A 26 5.18 8.37 -8.40
C ALA A 26 4.72 9.30 -9.55
N ARG A 27 3.70 8.91 -10.30
CA ARG A 27 3.07 9.73 -11.36
C ARG A 27 1.73 10.35 -10.97
N SER A 28 1.39 10.42 -9.69
CA SER A 28 0.20 11.14 -9.23
C SER A 28 0.36 12.66 -9.44
N ALA A 29 -0.75 13.35 -9.72
CA ALA A 29 -0.74 14.79 -10.02
C ALA A 29 -0.27 15.69 -8.86
N SER A 30 -0.33 15.20 -7.62
CA SER A 30 0.17 15.91 -6.43
C SER A 30 1.19 15.04 -5.73
N THR A 31 2.46 15.28 -6.01
CA THR A 31 3.57 14.60 -5.36
C THR A 31 4.23 15.52 -4.35
N PHE A 32 4.50 14.97 -3.16
CA PHE A 32 5.40 15.60 -2.21
C PHE A 32 6.85 15.34 -2.62
N THR A 33 7.76 16.17 -2.14
CA THR A 33 9.21 16.03 -2.34
C THR A 33 9.88 15.64 -1.01
N ILE A 34 11.17 15.32 -1.06
CA ILE A 34 11.97 15.09 0.16
C ILE A 34 11.92 16.32 1.08
N ASN A 35 11.88 17.53 0.51
CA ASN A 35 11.87 18.78 1.28
C ASN A 35 10.58 19.00 2.09
N ASP A 36 9.46 18.37 1.66
CA ASP A 36 8.18 18.48 2.36
C ASP A 36 8.08 17.56 3.59
N LEU A 37 9.00 16.59 3.76
CA LEU A 37 8.91 15.58 4.82
C LEU A 37 8.85 16.20 6.23
N LYS A 38 9.69 17.18 6.52
CA LYS A 38 9.73 17.84 7.86
C LYS A 38 8.41 18.57 8.16
N GLU A 39 7.84 19.28 7.18
CA GLU A 39 6.54 19.96 7.32
C GLU A 39 5.41 18.95 7.57
N ILE A 40 5.37 17.87 6.78
CA ILE A 40 4.34 16.82 6.93
C ILE A 40 4.42 16.16 8.31
N VAL A 41 5.62 15.80 8.75
CA VAL A 41 5.84 15.21 10.09
C VAL A 41 5.42 16.16 11.20
N GLN A 42 5.75 17.44 11.07
CA GLN A 42 5.33 18.45 12.04
C GLN A 42 3.79 18.51 12.16
N ILE A 43 3.08 18.60 11.02
CA ILE A 43 1.60 18.61 10.98
C ILE A 43 1.04 17.33 11.61
N CYS A 44 1.62 16.17 11.31
CA CYS A 44 1.21 14.90 11.88
C CYS A 44 1.38 14.90 13.41
N ASN A 45 2.53 15.33 13.91
CA ASN A 45 2.81 15.38 15.34
C ASN A 45 1.87 16.33 16.08
N GLU A 46 1.60 17.52 15.54
CA GLU A 46 0.65 18.50 16.09
C GLU A 46 -0.78 17.93 16.17
N SER A 47 -1.11 16.98 15.28
CA SER A 47 -2.42 16.33 15.22
C SER A 47 -2.43 14.92 15.84
N SER A 48 -1.35 14.51 16.52
CA SER A 48 -1.17 13.16 17.10
C SER A 48 -1.30 12.01 16.10
N LEU A 49 -0.95 12.26 14.83
CA LEU A 49 -0.96 11.28 13.76
C LEU A 49 0.41 10.63 13.57
N LYS A 50 0.43 9.35 13.21
CA LYS A 50 1.63 8.71 12.67
C LYS A 50 1.76 8.99 11.17
N SER A 51 3.00 9.16 10.71
CA SER A 51 3.31 9.39 9.31
C SER A 51 4.05 8.20 8.71
N TYR A 52 3.55 7.65 7.59
CA TYR A 52 4.17 6.52 6.91
C TYR A 52 4.56 6.91 5.48
N LEU A 53 5.84 6.74 5.15
CA LEU A 53 6.36 7.01 3.81
C LEU A 53 6.38 5.73 2.98
N THR A 54 5.79 5.76 1.78
CA THR A 54 5.83 4.60 0.87
C THR A 54 7.08 4.61 0.01
N ILE A 55 7.89 3.53 0.12
CA ILE A 55 9.00 3.17 -0.77
C ILE A 55 8.73 1.72 -1.20
N ASN A 56 7.67 1.51 -1.96
CA ASN A 56 7.09 0.19 -2.20
C ASN A 56 7.08 -0.25 -3.67
N THR A 57 7.92 0.36 -4.51
CA THR A 57 8.22 -0.13 -5.85
C THR A 57 9.34 -1.16 -5.83
N ILE A 58 9.55 -1.87 -6.94
CA ILE A 58 10.75 -2.65 -7.18
C ILE A 58 11.95 -1.68 -7.28
N ILE A 59 13.05 -2.01 -6.65
CA ILE A 59 14.30 -1.24 -6.63
C ILE A 59 15.30 -1.86 -7.60
N TYR A 60 15.87 -1.06 -8.49
CA TYR A 60 16.95 -1.46 -9.37
C TYR A 60 18.28 -0.93 -8.83
N ASP A 61 19.41 -1.48 -9.27
CA ASP A 61 20.74 -1.06 -8.80
C ASP A 61 20.97 0.45 -8.94
N ASN A 62 20.43 1.05 -10.01
CA ASN A 62 20.53 2.50 -10.23
C ASN A 62 19.70 3.34 -9.24
N ASP A 63 18.75 2.73 -8.53
CA ASP A 63 17.89 3.41 -7.56
C ASP A 63 18.49 3.38 -6.14
N ILE A 64 19.49 2.54 -5.88
CA ILE A 64 20.01 2.28 -4.53
C ILE A 64 20.45 3.57 -3.83
N VAL A 65 21.21 4.42 -4.52
CA VAL A 65 21.69 5.69 -3.94
C VAL A 65 20.52 6.61 -3.58
N LEU A 66 19.54 6.73 -4.48
CA LEU A 66 18.34 7.53 -4.24
C LEU A 66 17.52 6.95 -3.10
N MET A 67 17.34 5.63 -3.05
CA MET A 67 16.64 4.95 -1.98
C MET A 67 17.27 5.22 -0.61
N HIS A 68 18.60 5.12 -0.50
CA HIS A 68 19.32 5.48 0.74
C HIS A 68 19.04 6.93 1.13
N THR A 69 19.16 7.86 0.18
CA THR A 69 18.91 9.29 0.43
C THR A 69 17.49 9.53 0.96
N ILE A 70 16.48 8.85 0.40
CA ILE A 70 15.08 9.00 0.83
C ILE A 70 14.87 8.42 2.23
N VAL A 71 15.43 7.24 2.52
CA VAL A 71 15.30 6.61 3.84
C VAL A 71 16.00 7.44 4.91
N ASP A 72 17.19 7.96 4.62
CA ASP A 72 17.93 8.82 5.56
C ASP A 72 17.17 10.12 5.85
N ALA A 73 16.62 10.76 4.81
CA ALA A 73 15.79 11.95 4.96
C ALA A 73 14.49 11.66 5.75
N ALA A 74 13.86 10.51 5.52
CA ALA A 74 12.68 10.07 6.28
C ALA A 74 13.02 9.89 7.77
N LYS A 75 14.14 9.24 8.07
CA LYS A 75 14.66 9.06 9.43
C LYS A 75 14.95 10.39 10.10
N GLU A 76 15.66 11.30 9.42
CA GLU A 76 15.99 12.64 9.94
C GLU A 76 14.73 13.48 10.18
N ALA A 77 13.73 13.39 9.29
CA ALA A 77 12.47 14.11 9.47
C ALA A 77 11.59 13.53 10.60
N GLY A 78 11.84 12.31 11.06
CA GLY A 78 11.04 11.66 12.10
C GLY A 78 9.81 10.94 11.57
N ILE A 79 9.85 10.44 10.32
CA ILE A 79 8.81 9.56 9.76
C ILE A 79 8.64 8.34 10.66
N SER A 80 7.40 8.02 11.01
CA SER A 80 7.08 6.93 11.95
C SER A 80 7.47 5.56 11.38
N ALA A 81 7.17 5.26 10.11
CA ALA A 81 7.59 4.03 9.44
C ALA A 81 7.70 4.19 7.92
N VAL A 82 8.47 3.32 7.29
CA VAL A 82 8.55 3.18 5.83
C VAL A 82 7.74 1.96 5.40
N ILE A 83 6.82 2.14 4.45
CA ILE A 83 6.09 1.02 3.83
C ILE A 83 6.90 0.49 2.66
N ALA A 84 7.44 -0.72 2.80
CA ALA A 84 8.38 -1.33 1.87
C ALA A 84 7.85 -2.60 1.20
N ALA A 85 8.29 -2.86 -0.02
CA ALA A 85 8.04 -4.09 -0.77
C ALA A 85 9.33 -4.76 -1.28
N ASP A 86 10.45 -4.06 -1.25
CA ASP A 86 11.73 -4.56 -1.71
C ASP A 86 12.67 -4.84 -0.53
N VAL A 87 13.38 -5.96 -0.58
CA VAL A 87 14.30 -6.39 0.48
C VAL A 87 15.44 -5.38 0.67
N ALA A 88 15.89 -4.70 -0.40
CA ALA A 88 16.92 -3.67 -0.28
C ALA A 88 16.46 -2.52 0.63
N VAL A 89 15.19 -2.07 0.49
CA VAL A 89 14.59 -1.03 1.35
C VAL A 89 14.51 -1.53 2.79
N MET A 90 13.97 -2.73 3.02
CA MET A 90 13.79 -3.30 4.36
C MET A 90 15.14 -3.43 5.09
N THR A 91 16.12 -3.99 4.41
CA THR A 91 17.47 -4.19 4.96
C THR A 91 18.14 -2.87 5.30
N TYR A 92 18.00 -1.86 4.43
CA TYR A 92 18.58 -0.54 4.70
C TYR A 92 17.86 0.17 5.86
N CYS A 93 16.53 0.16 5.89
CA CYS A 93 15.75 0.71 6.99
C CYS A 93 16.16 0.10 8.33
N ASN A 94 16.26 -1.24 8.42
CA ASN A 94 16.68 -1.90 9.66
C ASN A 94 18.10 -1.51 10.06
N ARG A 95 19.02 -1.38 9.09
CA ARG A 95 20.40 -0.96 9.35
C ARG A 95 20.50 0.44 9.98
N VAL A 96 19.64 1.37 9.53
CA VAL A 96 19.62 2.73 10.08
C VAL A 96 18.63 2.93 11.22
N GLY A 97 17.92 1.86 11.64
CA GLY A 97 16.94 1.88 12.72
C GLY A 97 15.65 2.63 12.37
N GLN A 98 15.22 2.58 11.09
CA GLN A 98 13.93 3.09 10.64
C GLN A 98 12.90 1.96 10.66
N GLU A 99 11.74 2.18 11.32
CA GLU A 99 10.65 1.21 11.36
C GLU A 99 10.11 0.92 9.96
N VAL A 100 9.77 -0.36 9.72
CA VAL A 100 9.25 -0.85 8.44
C VAL A 100 7.85 -1.44 8.63
N HIS A 101 6.95 -1.14 7.69
CA HIS A 101 5.70 -1.86 7.46
C HIS A 101 5.77 -2.61 6.14
N LEU A 102 5.30 -3.86 6.11
CA LEU A 102 5.33 -4.68 4.88
C LEU A 102 4.17 -4.33 3.97
N SER A 103 4.50 -3.98 2.74
CA SER A 103 3.49 -3.59 1.75
C SER A 103 2.74 -4.79 1.17
N THR A 104 1.50 -4.57 0.72
CA THR A 104 0.69 -5.58 0.01
C THR A 104 1.35 -6.15 -1.24
N GLN A 105 2.31 -5.44 -1.86
CA GLN A 105 3.07 -5.94 -3.02
C GLN A 105 3.91 -7.18 -2.74
N LEU A 106 4.17 -7.50 -1.48
CA LEU A 106 4.82 -8.76 -1.09
C LEU A 106 3.91 -9.98 -1.23
N ASN A 107 2.59 -9.75 -1.30
CA ASN A 107 1.57 -10.79 -1.47
C ASN A 107 1.67 -11.90 -0.41
N ILE A 108 1.91 -11.51 0.84
CA ILE A 108 2.01 -12.45 1.97
C ILE A 108 0.63 -13.06 2.21
N SER A 109 0.53 -14.38 2.04
CA SER A 109 -0.73 -15.12 2.05
C SER A 109 -0.74 -16.35 2.97
N ASN A 110 0.33 -16.55 3.73
CA ASN A 110 0.46 -17.64 4.69
C ASN A 110 1.44 -17.28 5.81
N ALA A 111 1.38 -18.02 6.90
CA ALA A 111 2.22 -17.77 8.09
C ALA A 111 3.71 -18.03 7.84
N GLU A 112 4.09 -18.96 6.97
CA GLU A 112 5.51 -19.23 6.69
C GLU A 112 6.18 -18.05 5.99
N ALA A 113 5.51 -17.47 4.98
CA ALA A 113 5.99 -16.24 4.35
C ALA A 113 6.03 -15.07 5.35
N LEU A 114 5.00 -14.97 6.22
CA LEU A 114 4.95 -13.96 7.25
C LEU A 114 6.12 -14.08 8.24
N LYS A 115 6.44 -15.28 8.72
CA LYS A 115 7.61 -15.53 9.60
C LYS A 115 8.92 -15.04 8.99
N PHE A 116 9.12 -15.31 7.70
CA PHE A 116 10.31 -14.83 7.01
C PHE A 116 10.39 -13.30 7.03
N TYR A 117 9.28 -12.62 6.74
CA TYR A 117 9.26 -11.17 6.67
C TYR A 117 9.15 -10.47 8.04
N ALA A 118 8.70 -11.17 9.09
CA ALA A 118 8.58 -10.62 10.44
C ALA A 118 9.92 -10.13 11.02
N GLN A 119 11.06 -10.64 10.52
CA GLN A 119 12.37 -10.12 10.90
C GLN A 119 12.62 -8.67 10.50
N PHE A 120 11.83 -8.13 9.58
CA PHE A 120 12.00 -6.77 9.05
C PHE A 120 10.99 -5.76 9.58
N ALA A 121 9.83 -6.20 10.07
CA ALA A 121 8.70 -5.29 10.30
C ALA A 121 7.75 -5.76 11.39
N ASP A 122 7.05 -4.82 12.03
CA ASP A 122 6.05 -5.06 13.07
C ASP A 122 4.61 -5.03 12.53
N VAL A 123 4.41 -4.62 11.28
CA VAL A 123 3.10 -4.56 10.61
C VAL A 123 3.20 -5.18 9.23
N VAL A 124 2.22 -6.02 8.89
CA VAL A 124 2.11 -6.68 7.59
C VAL A 124 0.78 -6.38 6.92
N VAL A 125 0.81 -5.89 5.68
CA VAL A 125 -0.37 -5.88 4.82
C VAL A 125 -0.46 -7.23 4.12
N LEU A 126 -1.45 -8.04 4.49
CA LEU A 126 -1.67 -9.34 3.85
C LEU A 126 -2.15 -9.19 2.40
N ALA A 127 -2.01 -10.28 1.64
CA ALA A 127 -2.53 -10.37 0.28
C ALA A 127 -4.04 -10.11 0.26
N ARG A 128 -4.51 -9.36 -0.74
CA ARG A 128 -5.92 -8.94 -0.86
C ARG A 128 -6.87 -10.06 -1.28
N GLU A 129 -6.32 -11.15 -1.77
CA GLU A 129 -7.04 -12.32 -2.22
C GLU A 129 -7.52 -13.23 -1.09
N LEU A 130 -7.04 -13.00 0.15
CA LEU A 130 -7.40 -13.79 1.32
C LEU A 130 -8.83 -13.49 1.78
N ASN A 131 -9.57 -14.53 2.12
CA ASN A 131 -10.82 -14.41 2.85
C ASN A 131 -10.56 -14.30 4.38
N LEU A 132 -11.59 -13.91 5.16
CA LEU A 132 -11.43 -13.69 6.60
C LEU A 132 -11.06 -14.97 7.37
N GLN A 133 -11.47 -16.15 6.92
CA GLN A 133 -11.10 -17.41 7.56
C GLN A 133 -9.58 -17.68 7.41
N GLN A 134 -9.01 -17.39 6.24
CA GLN A 134 -7.57 -17.50 6.01
C GLN A 134 -6.80 -16.47 6.85
N VAL A 135 -7.31 -15.26 6.98
CA VAL A 135 -6.73 -14.22 7.84
C VAL A 135 -6.75 -14.67 9.31
N ALA A 136 -7.87 -15.19 9.79
CA ALA A 136 -8.01 -15.71 11.14
C ALA A 136 -7.04 -16.86 11.44
N GLU A 137 -6.80 -17.74 10.45
CA GLU A 137 -5.83 -18.83 10.58
C GLU A 137 -4.40 -18.30 10.69
N ILE A 138 -4.02 -17.32 9.88
CA ILE A 138 -2.71 -16.65 9.99
C ILE A 138 -2.57 -15.99 11.36
N TYR A 139 -3.60 -15.29 11.84
CA TYR A 139 -3.59 -14.66 13.16
C TYR A 139 -3.49 -15.68 14.30
N ARG A 140 -4.15 -16.82 14.19
CA ARG A 140 -4.00 -17.92 15.15
C ARG A 140 -2.55 -18.36 15.23
N GLN A 141 -1.90 -18.60 14.09
CA GLN A 141 -0.48 -19.02 14.04
C GLN A 141 0.45 -17.91 14.58
N ILE A 142 0.20 -16.62 14.30
CA ILE A 142 0.96 -15.51 14.90
C ILE A 142 0.98 -15.63 16.43
N LYS A 143 -0.17 -15.94 17.05
CA LYS A 143 -0.26 -16.08 18.52
C LYS A 143 0.37 -17.36 19.04
N GLU A 144 0.09 -18.49 18.41
CA GLU A 144 0.56 -19.80 18.87
C GLU A 144 2.08 -19.96 18.75
N GLU A 145 2.66 -19.42 17.67
CA GLU A 145 4.08 -19.51 17.40
C GLU A 145 4.87 -18.26 17.86
N ASN A 146 4.18 -17.31 18.50
CA ASN A 146 4.75 -16.06 18.98
C ASN A 146 5.56 -15.32 17.91
N ILE A 147 4.96 -15.14 16.72
CA ILE A 147 5.63 -14.47 15.60
C ILE A 147 5.70 -12.98 15.87
N CYS A 148 6.88 -12.50 16.24
CA CYS A 148 7.16 -11.14 16.62
C CYS A 148 7.93 -10.39 15.52
N GLY A 149 7.72 -9.08 15.44
CA GLY A 149 8.54 -8.17 14.66
C GLY A 149 9.81 -7.72 15.41
N PRO A 150 10.60 -6.79 14.83
CA PRO A 150 11.86 -6.30 15.43
C PRO A 150 11.70 -5.67 16.80
N ASN A 151 10.53 -5.13 17.14
CA ASN A 151 10.25 -4.53 18.46
C ASN A 151 9.93 -5.57 19.55
N GLY A 152 9.91 -6.86 19.21
CA GLY A 152 9.61 -7.96 20.14
C GLY A 152 8.12 -8.14 20.45
N GLU A 153 7.24 -7.38 19.80
CA GLU A 153 5.80 -7.54 19.90
C GLU A 153 5.26 -8.41 18.77
N LEU A 154 4.10 -9.05 18.99
CA LEU A 154 3.42 -9.82 17.94
C LEU A 154 3.18 -8.94 16.71
N ILE A 155 3.53 -9.46 15.53
CA ILE A 155 3.30 -8.75 14.28
C ILE A 155 1.82 -8.46 14.07
N ARG A 156 1.48 -7.24 13.66
CA ARG A 156 0.11 -6.78 13.48
C ARG A 156 -0.32 -6.92 12.03
N ILE A 157 -1.53 -7.45 11.84
CA ILE A 157 -2.15 -7.57 10.52
C ILE A 157 -2.81 -6.25 10.14
N GLU A 158 -2.45 -5.72 8.98
CA GLU A 158 -3.08 -4.60 8.30
C GLU A 158 -3.86 -5.11 7.09
N MET A 159 -5.09 -4.64 6.90
CA MET A 159 -5.90 -4.92 5.71
C MET A 159 -6.57 -3.67 5.16
N PHE A 160 -6.78 -3.65 3.85
CA PHE A 160 -7.64 -2.64 3.23
C PHE A 160 -9.08 -2.83 3.68
N CYS A 161 -9.74 -1.74 4.05
CA CYS A 161 -11.14 -1.73 4.46
C CYS A 161 -12.03 -0.86 3.56
N HIS A 162 -11.45 0.02 2.79
CA HIS A 162 -12.20 0.88 1.87
C HIS A 162 -11.34 1.34 0.69
N GLY A 163 -12.00 1.56 -0.45
CA GLY A 163 -11.43 2.21 -1.63
C GLY A 163 -11.11 1.26 -2.78
N ALA A 164 -10.34 1.76 -3.72
CA ALA A 164 -10.11 1.12 -5.01
C ALA A 164 -9.38 -0.22 -4.90
N LEU A 165 -9.95 -1.28 -5.48
CA LEU A 165 -9.28 -2.57 -5.65
C LEU A 165 -8.58 -2.65 -7.01
N CYS A 166 -7.40 -3.25 -7.03
CA CYS A 166 -6.69 -3.57 -8.26
C CYS A 166 -7.18 -4.92 -8.83
N MET A 167 -7.32 -5.02 -10.14
CA MET A 167 -7.67 -6.27 -10.82
C MET A 167 -6.57 -7.32 -10.79
N ALA A 168 -5.32 -6.90 -10.61
CA ALA A 168 -4.16 -7.76 -10.62
C ALA A 168 -3.66 -8.09 -9.22
N VAL A 169 -2.92 -9.19 -9.10
CA VAL A 169 -2.08 -9.45 -7.92
C VAL A 169 -1.20 -8.21 -7.67
N SER A 170 -1.10 -7.78 -6.42
CA SER A 170 -0.45 -6.53 -6.06
C SER A 170 0.98 -6.43 -6.60
N GLY A 171 1.28 -5.35 -7.32
CA GLY A 171 2.58 -5.12 -7.95
C GLY A 171 2.89 -5.98 -9.17
N LYS A 172 1.99 -6.83 -9.66
CA LYS A 172 2.22 -7.79 -10.76
C LYS A 172 1.44 -7.46 -12.05
N CYS A 173 1.00 -6.21 -12.24
CA CYS A 173 0.21 -5.81 -13.40
C CYS A 173 1.09 -5.35 -14.57
N TYR A 174 0.89 -5.95 -15.74
CA TYR A 174 1.54 -5.58 -16.99
C TYR A 174 0.66 -4.73 -17.93
N LEU A 175 -0.59 -4.44 -17.55
CA LEU A 175 -1.54 -3.76 -18.44
C LEU A 175 -1.03 -2.38 -18.89
N SER A 176 -0.58 -1.54 -17.95
CA SER A 176 -0.02 -0.24 -18.28
C SER A 176 1.31 -0.33 -19.06
N LEU A 177 2.10 -1.37 -18.81
CA LEU A 177 3.34 -1.59 -19.54
C LEU A 177 3.06 -1.96 -21.00
N ASN A 178 2.11 -2.86 -21.23
CA ASN A 178 1.71 -3.29 -22.57
C ASN A 178 1.12 -2.15 -23.39
N GLU A 179 0.18 -1.40 -22.80
CA GLU A 179 -0.59 -0.38 -23.54
C GLU A 179 0.15 0.94 -23.69
N MET A 180 1.00 1.31 -22.72
CA MET A 180 1.55 2.66 -22.60
C MET A 180 3.05 2.69 -22.30
N ASN A 181 3.73 1.55 -22.35
CA ASN A 181 5.14 1.41 -21.96
C ASN A 181 5.43 2.02 -20.57
N ALA A 182 4.49 1.86 -19.63
CA ALA A 182 4.52 2.44 -18.29
C ALA A 182 4.40 1.34 -17.23
N SER A 183 5.50 1.02 -16.54
CA SER A 183 5.56 -0.08 -15.58
C SER A 183 4.83 0.26 -14.28
N ALA A 184 3.73 -0.45 -13.99
CA ALA A 184 2.94 -0.24 -12.78
C ALA A 184 3.73 -0.56 -11.51
N ASN A 185 4.58 -1.61 -11.51
CA ASN A 185 5.41 -1.98 -10.36
C ASN A 185 6.59 -1.00 -10.11
N ARG A 186 6.77 -0.04 -11.02
CA ARG A 186 7.73 1.08 -10.91
C ARG A 186 7.02 2.41 -10.64
N GLY A 187 5.76 2.40 -10.20
CA GLY A 187 5.00 3.59 -9.86
C GLY A 187 4.28 4.27 -11.03
N ALA A 188 4.28 3.65 -12.21
CA ALA A 188 3.67 4.21 -13.42
C ALA A 188 2.38 3.48 -13.83
N CYS A 189 1.48 3.23 -12.87
CA CYS A 189 0.17 2.68 -13.16
C CYS A 189 -0.72 3.75 -13.81
N MET A 190 -1.09 3.53 -15.09
CA MET A 190 -1.93 4.45 -15.87
C MET A 190 -3.42 4.17 -15.75
N GLN A 191 -3.81 3.26 -14.85
CA GLN A 191 -5.21 2.87 -14.57
C GLN A 191 -6.02 2.49 -15.82
N VAL A 192 -5.40 1.86 -16.80
CA VAL A 192 -6.06 1.44 -18.04
C VAL A 192 -7.29 0.59 -17.77
N CYS A 193 -7.27 -0.25 -16.70
CA CYS A 193 -8.42 -1.07 -16.29
C CYS A 193 -9.64 -0.27 -15.82
N ARG A 194 -9.52 1.04 -15.59
CA ARG A 194 -10.59 1.92 -15.09
C ARG A 194 -11.07 2.94 -16.12
N ARG A 195 -10.88 2.66 -17.40
CA ARG A 195 -11.40 3.47 -18.51
C ARG A 195 -12.76 2.97 -18.96
N ALA A 196 -13.51 3.82 -19.66
CA ALA A 196 -14.64 3.40 -20.48
C ALA A 196 -14.15 2.58 -21.68
N TYR A 197 -14.94 1.63 -22.13
CA TYR A 197 -14.62 0.74 -23.24
C TYR A 197 -15.80 0.58 -24.19
N THR A 198 -15.52 0.46 -25.47
CA THR A 198 -16.48 -0.03 -26.45
C THR A 198 -16.27 -1.52 -26.64
N VAL A 199 -17.31 -2.31 -26.45
CA VAL A 199 -17.32 -3.75 -26.69
C VAL A 199 -18.05 -4.03 -27.99
N LYS A 200 -17.36 -4.63 -28.95
CA LYS A 200 -17.92 -5.03 -30.23
C LYS A 200 -18.08 -6.54 -30.28
N ASP A 201 -19.29 -6.98 -30.63
CA ASP A 201 -19.54 -8.37 -30.94
C ASP A 201 -18.87 -8.73 -32.30
N LYS A 202 -18.16 -9.87 -32.35
CA LYS A 202 -17.42 -10.27 -33.53
C LYS A 202 -18.29 -10.90 -34.60
N GLU A 203 -19.46 -11.39 -34.26
CA GLU A 203 -20.39 -12.12 -35.15
C GLU A 203 -21.55 -11.23 -35.61
N SER A 204 -21.74 -10.08 -34.97
CA SER A 204 -22.75 -9.10 -35.35
C SER A 204 -22.14 -7.67 -35.33
N ASP A 205 -22.84 -6.72 -35.93
CA ASP A 205 -22.41 -5.32 -35.91
C ASP A 205 -22.85 -4.56 -34.63
N ILE A 206 -23.17 -5.29 -33.58
CA ILE A 206 -23.58 -4.69 -32.30
C ILE A 206 -22.33 -4.15 -31.56
N GLU A 207 -22.36 -2.87 -31.25
CA GLU A 207 -21.39 -2.20 -30.40
C GLU A 207 -22.10 -1.69 -29.13
N LEU A 208 -21.47 -1.94 -27.98
CA LEU A 208 -21.92 -1.46 -26.67
C LEU A 208 -20.88 -0.53 -26.11
N GLU A 209 -21.27 0.72 -25.91
CA GLU A 209 -20.46 1.66 -25.12
C GLU A 209 -20.69 1.41 -23.65
N ILE A 210 -19.60 1.25 -22.89
CA ILE A 210 -19.64 0.93 -21.48
C ILE A 210 -18.97 2.07 -20.72
N ASP A 211 -19.78 2.95 -20.17
CA ASP A 211 -19.34 4.13 -19.46
C ASP A 211 -18.84 3.86 -18.02
N ASN A 212 -19.14 2.68 -17.48
CA ASN A 212 -18.69 2.37 -16.13
C ASN A 212 -17.24 1.89 -16.11
N GLN A 213 -16.53 2.19 -15.02
CA GLN A 213 -15.11 1.87 -14.81
C GLN A 213 -14.85 0.41 -14.44
N TYR A 214 -15.87 -0.45 -14.42
CA TYR A 214 -15.78 -1.77 -13.79
C TYR A 214 -15.82 -2.96 -14.78
N ILE A 215 -15.66 -2.70 -16.07
CA ILE A 215 -15.61 -3.81 -17.04
C ILE A 215 -14.35 -4.66 -16.86
N MET A 216 -13.21 -4.03 -16.57
CA MET A 216 -11.93 -4.69 -16.33
C MET A 216 -11.43 -4.53 -14.89
N SER A 217 -12.07 -3.73 -14.09
CA SER A 217 -11.72 -3.48 -12.68
C SER A 217 -12.79 -4.08 -11.76
N PRO A 218 -12.43 -4.65 -10.61
CA PRO A 218 -13.41 -4.95 -9.58
C PRO A 218 -14.05 -3.65 -9.06
N LYS A 219 -15.22 -3.77 -8.44
CA LYS A 219 -15.85 -2.68 -7.69
C LYS A 219 -14.98 -2.28 -6.50
N ASP A 220 -15.14 -1.06 -6.03
CA ASP A 220 -14.41 -0.57 -4.88
C ASP A 220 -14.81 -1.34 -3.61
N LEU A 221 -13.83 -1.55 -2.76
CA LEU A 221 -14.00 -2.23 -1.49
C LEU A 221 -14.80 -1.35 -0.52
N LYS A 222 -15.76 -1.99 0.18
CA LYS A 222 -16.52 -1.35 1.26
C LYS A 222 -16.81 -2.40 2.34
N THR A 223 -16.06 -2.37 3.43
CA THR A 223 -16.14 -3.38 4.50
C THR A 223 -16.86 -2.91 5.76
N ILE A 224 -17.41 -1.71 5.77
CA ILE A 224 -18.04 -1.11 6.96
C ILE A 224 -19.12 -2.02 7.60
N HIS A 225 -19.73 -2.90 6.80
CA HIS A 225 -20.80 -3.79 7.25
C HIS A 225 -20.32 -5.06 7.96
N PHE A 226 -19.02 -5.37 7.93
CA PHE A 226 -18.42 -6.56 8.54
C PHE A 226 -17.02 -6.25 9.13
N MET A 227 -16.80 -5.02 9.59
CA MET A 227 -15.54 -4.63 10.24
C MET A 227 -15.32 -5.36 11.57
N ASP A 228 -16.36 -5.69 12.27
CA ASP A 228 -16.35 -6.54 13.46
C ASP A 228 -15.77 -7.93 13.16
N GLU A 229 -16.20 -8.55 12.07
CA GLU A 229 -15.66 -9.84 11.61
C GLU A 229 -14.15 -9.71 11.25
N MET A 230 -13.72 -8.58 10.67
CA MET A 230 -12.30 -8.32 10.41
C MET A 230 -11.49 -8.22 11.72
N ILE A 231 -12.03 -7.55 12.74
CA ILE A 231 -11.41 -7.45 14.06
C ILE A 231 -11.28 -8.82 14.72
N GLU A 232 -12.35 -9.63 14.66
CA GLU A 232 -12.36 -11.01 15.16
C GLU A 232 -11.34 -11.89 14.44
N ALA A 233 -11.20 -11.73 13.11
CA ALA A 233 -10.19 -12.42 12.31
C ALA A 233 -8.75 -11.99 12.63
N GLY A 234 -8.54 -10.96 13.46
CA GLY A 234 -7.23 -10.54 13.92
C GLY A 234 -6.65 -9.32 13.22
N VAL A 235 -7.42 -8.63 12.37
CA VAL A 235 -6.99 -7.35 11.79
C VAL A 235 -6.87 -6.29 12.90
N ARG A 236 -5.76 -5.55 12.90
CA ARG A 236 -5.46 -4.52 13.90
C ARG A 236 -5.19 -3.15 13.29
N VAL A 237 -4.90 -3.10 12.00
CA VAL A 237 -4.69 -1.85 11.26
C VAL A 237 -5.60 -1.85 10.03
N PHE A 238 -6.43 -0.82 9.91
CA PHE A 238 -7.41 -0.67 8.83
C PHE A 238 -6.94 0.38 7.85
N LYS A 239 -6.74 -0.04 6.59
CA LYS A 239 -6.22 0.85 5.54
C LYS A 239 -7.32 1.32 4.62
N ILE A 240 -7.46 2.63 4.52
CA ILE A 240 -8.32 3.29 3.54
C ILE A 240 -7.48 3.65 2.32
N GLU A 241 -7.87 3.19 1.15
CA GLU A 241 -7.25 3.56 -0.11
C GLU A 241 -7.89 4.85 -0.64
N GLY A 242 -7.29 5.98 -0.27
CA GLY A 242 -7.69 7.29 -0.76
C GLY A 242 -7.14 7.53 -2.17
N ARG A 243 -7.56 6.79 -3.16
CA ARG A 243 -7.28 7.14 -4.54
C ARG A 243 -8.20 8.28 -4.91
N ALA A 244 -7.63 9.42 -5.22
CA ALA A 244 -8.37 10.48 -5.85
C ALA A 244 -8.72 10.02 -7.27
N ASP A 245 -9.89 9.44 -7.44
CA ASP A 245 -10.69 9.72 -8.61
C ASP A 245 -11.19 11.13 -8.34
N VAL A 246 -10.34 12.10 -8.69
CA VAL A 246 -10.75 13.49 -8.65
C VAL A 246 -11.51 13.71 -9.95
N GLU A 247 -12.80 13.72 -9.89
CA GLU A 247 -13.59 14.73 -10.55
C GLU A 247 -13.76 15.91 -9.60
#